data_8d1822f8e7cc0fb0232453b922074f91
#
_entry.id   8d1822f8e7cc0fb0232453b922074f91
#
_cell.length_a   1.000
_cell.length_b   1.000
_cell.length_c   1.000
_cell.angle_alpha   90.00
_cell.angle_beta   90.00
_cell.angle_gamma   90.00
#
_symmetry.space_group_name_H-M   'P 1'
#
loop_
_entity.id
_entity.type
_entity.pdbx_description
1 polymer ?
#
loop_
_entity_poly.entity_id
_entity_poly.type
_entity_poly.pdbx_seq_one_letter_code
_entity_poly.pdbx_strand_id
1 'polypeptide(L)'
;MSEQVAEKRKRSLSLIQPTSVPTLGNYLGAMRGWADFQREFDTIYGVADLHSITVRQDPQKLRKQTNELFAMLLALGLDPDNGIVFIQSQVPTHAQLGWILNCYTQFGELSRMTQFKDKASQHKDNVNAGLFTYPC
;
A
#
# COMPACT_ATOMS: atom_id res chain seq x y z
N MET A 1 42.08 11.62 -7.81
CA MET A 1 40.78 12.09 -7.27
C MET A 1 39.91 10.86 -7.12
N SER A 2 39.77 10.35 -5.89
CA SER A 2 38.91 9.20 -5.58
C SER A 2 37.45 9.69 -5.61
N GLU A 3 36.66 9.23 -6.59
CA GLU A 3 35.22 9.35 -6.53
C GLU A 3 34.74 8.62 -5.28
N GLN A 4 34.32 9.38 -4.28
CA GLN A 4 33.52 8.84 -3.19
C GLN A 4 32.19 8.42 -3.79
N VAL A 5 32.01 7.11 -4.00
CA VAL A 5 30.70 6.52 -4.29
C VAL A 5 29.83 6.81 -3.06
N ALA A 6 28.91 7.76 -3.19
CA ALA A 6 27.96 8.07 -2.14
C ALA A 6 27.22 6.78 -1.78
N GLU A 7 27.28 6.36 -0.54
CA GLU A 7 26.60 5.16 -0.05
C GLU A 7 25.09 5.31 -0.31
N LYS A 8 24.54 4.43 -1.14
CA LYS A 8 23.13 4.49 -1.54
C LYS A 8 22.25 4.24 -0.33
N ARG A 9 21.40 5.20 0.04
CA ARG A 9 20.43 5.04 1.13
C ARG A 9 19.61 3.76 0.94
N LYS A 10 19.35 3.05 2.02
CA LYS A 10 18.43 1.90 2.01
C LYS A 10 17.02 2.37 1.68
N ARG A 11 16.27 1.55 0.94
CA ARG A 11 14.90 1.88 0.56
C ARG A 11 13.91 1.36 1.59
N SER A 12 12.92 2.19 1.92
CA SER A 12 11.78 1.84 2.78
C SER A 12 10.48 2.02 2.01
N LEU A 13 9.66 0.97 1.94
CA LEU A 13 8.35 0.98 1.31
C LEU A 13 7.28 0.68 2.35
N SER A 14 6.24 1.51 2.43
CA SER A 14 5.06 1.22 3.25
C SER A 14 3.81 1.90 2.69
N LEU A 15 2.70 1.18 2.72
CA LEU A 15 1.40 1.69 2.30
C LEU A 15 0.34 1.41 3.37
N ILE A 16 -0.68 2.27 3.41
CA ILE A 16 -1.83 2.12 4.31
C ILE A 16 -3.13 2.13 3.51
N GLN A 17 -4.08 1.29 3.88
CA GLN A 17 -5.38 1.19 3.21
C GLN A 17 -6.34 2.27 3.72
N PRO A 18 -7.10 2.94 2.83
CA PRO A 18 -8.08 3.97 3.20
C PRO A 18 -9.46 3.35 3.54
N THR A 19 -9.51 2.26 4.30
CA THR A 19 -10.77 1.55 4.63
C THR A 19 -11.48 2.10 5.86
N SER A 20 -10.76 2.85 6.69
CA SER A 20 -11.28 3.51 7.89
C SER A 20 -10.39 4.69 8.29
N VAL A 21 -10.87 5.52 9.21
CA VAL A 21 -10.02 6.51 9.88
C VAL A 21 -8.91 5.75 10.62
N PRO A 22 -7.64 6.10 10.44
CA PRO A 22 -6.54 5.47 11.18
C PRO A 22 -6.74 5.53 12.68
N THR A 23 -6.50 4.41 13.34
CA THR A 23 -6.56 4.33 14.79
C THR A 23 -5.30 4.92 15.42
N LEU A 24 -5.35 5.20 16.73
CA LEU A 24 -4.15 5.58 17.49
C LEU A 24 -3.02 4.53 17.35
N GLY A 25 -3.38 3.24 17.25
CA GLY A 25 -2.43 2.16 17.02
C GLY A 25 -1.73 2.26 15.65
N ASN A 26 -2.46 2.61 14.58
CA ASN A 26 -1.85 2.85 13.27
C ASN A 26 -0.89 4.05 13.32
N TYR A 27 -1.29 5.12 13.99
CA TYR A 27 -0.46 6.31 14.14
C TYR A 27 0.84 6.01 14.91
N LEU A 28 0.73 5.45 16.12
CA LEU A 28 1.89 5.19 16.97
C LEU A 28 2.79 4.07 16.44
N GLY A 29 2.18 3.03 15.81
CA GLY A 29 2.90 1.85 15.35
C GLY A 29 3.61 2.04 13.99
N ALA A 30 3.14 2.97 13.15
CA ALA A 30 3.69 3.16 11.81
C ALA A 30 3.82 4.63 11.41
N MET A 31 2.71 5.37 11.32
CA MET A 31 2.67 6.67 10.63
C MET A 31 3.57 7.72 11.28
N ARG A 32 3.66 7.72 12.61
CA ARG A 32 4.50 8.66 13.38
C ARG A 32 5.97 8.59 12.98
N GLY A 33 6.49 7.39 12.72
CA GLY A 33 7.90 7.19 12.38
C GLY A 33 8.23 7.49 10.91
N TRP A 34 7.24 7.60 10.03
CA TRP A 34 7.49 7.71 8.59
C TRP A 34 8.20 9.01 8.20
N ALA A 35 7.85 10.14 8.81
CA ALA A 35 8.51 11.42 8.58
C ALA A 35 9.98 11.39 9.02
N ASP A 36 10.29 10.72 10.13
CA ASP A 36 11.66 10.57 10.60
C ASP A 36 12.47 9.66 9.67
N PHE A 37 11.86 8.58 9.16
CA PHE A 37 12.51 7.68 8.20
C PHE A 37 12.88 8.35 6.88
N GLN A 38 12.18 9.39 6.45
CA GLN A 38 12.55 10.16 5.26
C GLN A 38 13.94 10.81 5.37
N ARG A 39 14.44 11.03 6.57
CA ARG A 39 15.79 11.59 6.80
C ARG A 39 16.91 10.56 6.59
N GLU A 40 16.61 9.29 6.79
CA GLU A 40 17.61 8.21 6.80
C GLU A 40 17.50 7.29 5.59
N PHE A 41 16.29 7.10 5.07
CA PHE A 41 15.98 6.15 4.01
C PHE A 41 15.52 6.84 2.73
N ASP A 42 15.65 6.15 1.61
CA ASP A 42 14.97 6.43 0.35
C ASP A 42 13.53 5.88 0.47
N THR A 43 12.57 6.76 0.79
CA THR A 43 11.22 6.34 1.19
C THR A 43 10.22 6.38 0.06
N ILE A 44 9.34 5.37 0.03
CA ILE A 44 8.20 5.26 -0.88
C ILE A 44 6.99 4.93 -0.02
N TYR A 45 6.17 5.94 0.28
CA TYR A 45 5.00 5.78 1.16
C TYR A 45 3.72 6.19 0.46
N GLY A 46 2.59 5.57 0.82
CA GLY A 46 1.37 5.95 0.15
C GLY A 46 0.10 5.27 0.66
N VAL A 47 -0.97 5.54 -0.10
CA VAL A 47 -2.32 5.03 0.15
C VAL A 47 -2.62 3.88 -0.81
N ALA A 48 -2.93 2.71 -0.26
CA ALA A 48 -3.21 1.48 -1.00
C ALA A 48 -4.72 1.34 -1.29
N ASP A 49 -5.26 2.22 -2.13
CA ASP A 49 -6.67 2.23 -2.49
C ASP A 49 -7.07 1.09 -3.43
N LEU A 50 -6.20 0.66 -4.34
CA LEU A 50 -6.43 -0.55 -5.15
C LEU A 50 -6.55 -1.81 -4.29
N HIS A 51 -5.78 -1.89 -3.21
CA HIS A 51 -5.88 -3.01 -2.29
C HIS A 51 -7.22 -3.04 -1.54
N SER A 52 -7.83 -1.89 -1.31
CA SER A 52 -9.12 -1.76 -0.62
C SER A 52 -10.29 -2.33 -1.42
N ILE A 53 -10.25 -2.30 -2.75
CA ILE A 53 -11.33 -2.80 -3.61
C ILE A 53 -11.40 -4.34 -3.73
N THR A 54 -10.45 -5.06 -3.11
CA THR A 54 -10.54 -6.53 -2.96
C THR A 54 -11.76 -6.95 -2.14
N VAL A 55 -12.30 -6.02 -1.33
CA VAL A 55 -13.59 -6.11 -0.65
C VAL A 55 -14.50 -5.01 -1.17
N ARG A 56 -15.81 -5.27 -1.30
CA ARG A 56 -16.75 -4.27 -1.80
C ARG A 56 -16.71 -2.98 -0.99
N GLN A 57 -16.55 -1.86 -1.68
CA GLN A 57 -16.51 -0.51 -1.13
C GLN A 57 -17.59 0.35 -1.81
N ASP A 58 -18.10 1.33 -1.07
CA ASP A 58 -18.83 2.44 -1.69
C ASP A 58 -17.83 3.36 -2.41
N PRO A 59 -17.97 3.62 -3.73
CA PRO A 59 -16.97 4.37 -4.48
C PRO A 59 -16.78 5.83 -4.01
N GLN A 60 -17.87 6.48 -3.56
CA GLN A 60 -17.78 7.87 -3.09
C GLN A 60 -17.06 7.93 -1.74
N LYS A 61 -17.42 7.01 -0.85
CA LYS A 61 -16.78 6.88 0.46
C LYS A 61 -15.29 6.53 0.32
N LEU A 62 -14.94 5.57 -0.53
CA LEU A 62 -13.53 5.19 -0.76
C LEU A 62 -12.72 6.37 -1.29
N ARG A 63 -13.23 7.10 -2.28
CA ARG A 63 -12.55 8.29 -2.83
C ARG A 63 -12.32 9.35 -1.75
N LYS A 64 -13.32 9.62 -0.93
CA LYS A 64 -13.21 10.56 0.18
C LYS A 64 -12.14 10.12 1.17
N GLN A 65 -12.20 8.88 1.64
CA GLN A 65 -11.24 8.32 2.60
C GLN A 65 -9.82 8.27 2.05
N THR A 66 -9.64 7.98 0.75
CA THR A 66 -8.33 8.01 0.09
C THR A 66 -7.72 9.41 0.15
N ASN A 67 -8.48 10.46 -0.21
CA ASN A 67 -8.01 11.83 -0.18
C ASN A 67 -7.75 12.32 1.25
N GLU A 68 -8.63 12.00 2.19
CA GLU A 68 -8.46 12.36 3.61
C GLU A 68 -7.21 11.70 4.22
N LEU A 69 -7.00 10.42 3.92
CA LEU A 69 -5.82 9.71 4.40
C LEU A 69 -4.53 10.27 3.78
N PHE A 70 -4.54 10.56 2.47
CA PHE A 70 -3.39 11.18 1.81
C PHE A 70 -3.06 12.56 2.42
N ALA A 71 -4.07 13.41 2.62
CA ALA A 71 -3.89 14.69 3.29
C ALA A 71 -3.36 14.53 4.74
N MET A 72 -3.84 13.51 5.45
CA MET A 72 -3.35 13.19 6.79
C MET A 72 -1.87 12.80 6.79
N LEU A 73 -1.42 12.01 5.82
CA LEU A 73 0.00 11.64 5.69
C LEU A 73 0.88 12.89 5.53
N LEU A 74 0.48 13.84 4.70
CA LEU A 74 1.19 15.12 4.54
C LEU A 74 1.16 15.96 5.83
N ALA A 75 0.00 16.04 6.49
CA ALA A 75 -0.14 16.76 7.77
C ALA A 75 0.70 16.14 8.91
N LEU A 76 0.98 14.85 8.85
CA LEU A 76 1.86 14.17 9.80
C LEU A 76 3.36 14.35 9.49
N GLY A 77 3.68 15.12 8.46
CA GLY A 77 5.05 15.54 8.15
C GLY A 77 5.73 14.74 7.04
N LEU A 78 5.00 13.90 6.29
CA LEU A 78 5.57 13.33 5.06
C LEU A 78 5.79 14.45 4.05
N ASP A 79 7.04 14.58 3.63
CA ASP A 79 7.49 15.62 2.70
C ASP A 79 7.74 15.01 1.31
N PRO A 80 6.95 15.39 0.28
CA PRO A 80 7.14 14.91 -1.08
C PRO A 80 8.48 15.29 -1.71
N ASP A 81 9.17 16.30 -1.20
CA ASP A 81 10.50 16.71 -1.68
C ASP A 81 11.61 15.79 -1.14
N ASN A 82 11.35 15.09 -0.02
CA ASN A 82 12.29 14.19 0.64
C ASN A 82 12.03 12.69 0.40
N GLY A 83 10.95 12.35 -0.33
CA GLY A 83 10.60 10.97 -0.64
C GLY A 83 9.36 10.87 -1.51
N ILE A 84 9.05 9.69 -2.01
CA ILE A 84 7.87 9.47 -2.83
C ILE A 84 6.66 9.30 -1.93
N VAL A 85 5.63 10.16 -2.11
CA VAL A 85 4.32 10.01 -1.47
C VAL A 85 3.26 9.90 -2.57
N PHE A 86 2.45 8.81 -2.56
CA PHE A 86 1.57 8.52 -3.68
C PHE A 86 0.25 7.84 -3.29
N ILE A 87 -0.72 7.88 -4.20
CA ILE A 87 -1.94 7.08 -4.17
C ILE A 87 -1.77 5.95 -5.19
N GLN A 88 -1.98 4.71 -4.81
CA GLN A 88 -1.66 3.53 -5.62
C GLN A 88 -2.39 3.52 -6.96
N SER A 89 -3.66 3.91 -7.01
CA SER A 89 -4.45 3.98 -8.25
C SER A 89 -3.96 5.04 -9.24
N GLN A 90 -3.12 5.99 -8.81
CA GLN A 90 -2.52 6.99 -9.69
C GLN A 90 -1.23 6.48 -10.37
N VAL A 91 -0.83 5.25 -10.08
CA VAL A 91 0.35 4.59 -10.67
C VAL A 91 -0.11 3.39 -11.51
N PRO A 92 -0.48 3.57 -12.79
CA PRO A 92 -1.06 2.50 -13.63
C PRO A 92 -0.18 1.26 -13.77
N THR A 93 1.14 1.43 -13.64
CA THR A 93 2.12 0.35 -13.72
C THR A 93 1.96 -0.70 -12.61
N HIS A 94 1.34 -0.37 -11.48
CA HIS A 94 1.01 -1.36 -10.44
C HIS A 94 0.03 -2.42 -10.98
N ALA A 95 -1.03 -2.00 -11.67
CA ALA A 95 -1.99 -2.91 -12.27
C ALA A 95 -1.38 -3.71 -13.44
N GLN A 96 -0.49 -3.07 -14.23
CA GLN A 96 0.22 -3.74 -15.32
C GLN A 96 1.16 -4.83 -14.78
N LEU A 97 1.96 -4.51 -13.77
CA LEU A 97 2.85 -5.48 -13.13
C LEU A 97 2.04 -6.60 -12.46
N GLY A 98 0.95 -6.26 -11.78
CA GLY A 98 0.05 -7.25 -11.18
C GLY A 98 -0.49 -8.25 -12.23
N TRP A 99 -0.86 -7.78 -13.43
CA TRP A 99 -1.27 -8.67 -14.51
C TRP A 99 -0.14 -9.62 -14.94
N ILE A 100 1.07 -9.10 -15.12
CA ILE A 100 2.24 -9.91 -15.48
C ILE A 100 2.50 -10.98 -14.41
N LEU A 101 2.51 -10.59 -13.14
CA LEU A 101 2.73 -11.53 -12.02
C LEU A 101 1.64 -12.60 -11.95
N ASN A 102 0.37 -12.23 -12.19
CA ASN A 102 -0.74 -13.20 -12.28
C ASN A 102 -0.51 -14.27 -13.36
N CYS A 103 0.13 -13.92 -14.49
CA CYS A 103 0.42 -14.88 -15.54
C CYS A 103 1.50 -15.91 -15.17
N TYR A 104 2.33 -15.59 -14.18
CA TYR A 104 3.43 -16.47 -13.73
C TYR A 104 3.16 -17.12 -12.36
N THR A 105 2.18 -16.64 -11.60
CA THR A 105 1.84 -17.20 -10.29
C THR A 105 0.93 -18.40 -10.42
N GLN A 106 1.27 -19.49 -9.75
CA GLN A 106 0.50 -20.71 -9.82
C GLN A 106 -0.74 -20.68 -8.93
N PHE A 107 -1.88 -21.12 -9.46
CA PHE A 107 -3.15 -21.21 -8.72
C PHE A 107 -3.02 -21.98 -7.40
N GLY A 108 -2.27 -23.08 -7.40
CA GLY A 108 -2.04 -23.89 -6.20
C GLY A 108 -1.28 -23.16 -5.09
N GLU A 109 -0.43 -22.20 -5.43
CA GLU A 109 0.28 -21.36 -4.45
C GLU A 109 -0.66 -20.35 -3.82
N LEU A 110 -1.41 -19.60 -4.64
CA LEU A 110 -2.39 -18.64 -4.17
C LEU A 110 -3.46 -19.28 -3.26
N SER A 111 -3.95 -20.46 -3.61
CA SER A 111 -4.97 -21.18 -2.83
C SER A 111 -4.49 -21.64 -1.45
N ARG A 112 -3.18 -21.73 -1.24
CA ARG A 112 -2.59 -22.13 0.05
C ARG A 112 -2.33 -20.92 0.97
N MET A 113 -2.40 -19.70 0.46
CA MET A 113 -2.10 -18.49 1.24
C MET A 113 -3.06 -18.29 2.40
N THR A 114 -2.51 -18.08 3.59
CA THR A 114 -3.29 -17.86 4.82
C THR A 114 -4.16 -16.61 4.73
N GLN A 115 -3.63 -15.51 4.20
CA GLN A 115 -4.36 -14.24 4.04
C GLN A 115 -5.60 -14.41 3.15
N PHE A 116 -5.51 -15.18 2.06
CA PHE A 116 -6.67 -15.49 1.23
C PHE A 116 -7.72 -16.27 2.03
N LYS A 117 -7.31 -17.33 2.73
CA LYS A 117 -8.22 -18.17 3.54
C LYS A 117 -8.92 -17.37 4.62
N ASP A 118 -8.18 -16.53 5.33
CA ASP A 118 -8.72 -15.70 6.42
C ASP A 118 -9.75 -14.70 5.88
N LYS A 119 -9.43 -13.96 4.84
CA LYS A 119 -10.36 -13.01 4.22
C LYS A 119 -11.56 -13.69 3.57
N ALA A 120 -11.36 -14.83 2.89
CA ALA A 120 -12.44 -15.60 2.31
C ALA A 120 -13.41 -16.15 3.40
N SER A 121 -12.90 -16.53 4.57
CA SER A 121 -13.74 -16.98 5.69
C SER A 121 -14.58 -15.84 6.29
N GLN A 122 -14.06 -14.62 6.32
CA GLN A 122 -14.74 -13.42 6.81
C GLN A 122 -15.78 -12.88 5.81
N HIS A 123 -15.59 -13.09 4.52
CA HIS A 123 -16.42 -12.54 3.44
C HIS A 123 -16.96 -13.65 2.53
N LYS A 124 -17.59 -14.68 3.09
CA LYS A 124 -18.04 -15.89 2.36
C LYS A 124 -18.89 -15.60 1.13
N ASP A 125 -19.71 -14.56 1.19
CA ASP A 125 -20.62 -14.18 0.10
C ASP A 125 -19.95 -13.28 -0.96
N ASN A 126 -18.68 -12.92 -0.78
CA ASN A 126 -17.96 -12.01 -1.67
C ASN A 126 -16.50 -12.41 -1.90
N VAL A 127 -16.25 -13.69 -2.13
CA VAL A 127 -14.94 -14.19 -2.53
C VAL A 127 -14.78 -13.94 -4.03
N ASN A 128 -14.03 -12.91 -4.39
CA ASN A 128 -13.82 -12.51 -5.79
C ASN A 128 -12.37 -12.79 -6.25
N ALA A 129 -12.16 -12.72 -7.57
CA ALA A 129 -10.85 -12.97 -8.16
C ALA A 129 -9.75 -12.00 -7.63
N GLY A 130 -10.11 -10.73 -7.41
CA GLY A 130 -9.16 -9.76 -6.85
C GLY A 130 -8.71 -10.15 -5.44
N LEU A 131 -9.58 -10.69 -4.61
CA LEU A 131 -9.21 -11.20 -3.29
C LEU A 131 -8.26 -12.42 -3.38
N PHE A 132 -8.39 -13.22 -4.43
CA PHE A 132 -7.52 -14.38 -4.67
C PHE A 132 -6.14 -13.96 -5.18
N THR A 133 -6.08 -12.95 -6.06
CA THR A 133 -4.86 -12.57 -6.78
C THR A 133 -4.14 -11.33 -6.22
N TYR A 134 -4.70 -10.65 -5.21
CA TYR A 134 -4.08 -9.43 -4.68
C TYR A 134 -2.64 -9.58 -4.16
N PRO A 135 -2.13 -10.78 -3.81
CA PRO A 135 -0.73 -10.93 -3.42
C PRO A 135 0.26 -10.82 -4.58
N CYS A 136 -0.25 -10.91 -5.83
CA CYS A 136 0.54 -10.65 -7.02
C CYS A 136 0.71 -9.16 -7.23
#